data_0d422b3d95dde0248e6375978e6dd72e
#
_entry.id   0d422b3d95dde0248e6375978e6dd72e
#
_cell.length_a   1.000
_cell.length_b   1.000
_cell.length_c   1.000
_cell.angle_alpha   90.00
_cell.angle_beta   90.00
_cell.angle_gamma   90.00
#
_symmetry.space_group_name_H-M   'P 1'
#
loop_
_entity.id
_entity.type
_entity.pdbx_description
1 polymer ?
#
loop_
_entity_poly.entity_id
_entity_poly.type
_entity_poly.pdbx_seq_one_letter_code
_entity_poly.pdbx_strand_id
1 'polypeptide(L)'
;SGGEGALLYIDLDDFKHINDGLGHQYGDILLKNISSGLKQIPGVNDNCYRMGGDEFIILISHKVYPNLHNIIDRIKAEFARPWRLKGTEYYCTMSMGVVRFPTDGDTVEELIKKADIAMYDAKCAGKNRVAYYDENVISTSFKRLDLEKNMRNATRNAFDEFEVYYQPITDISKPGMPCSGAEALIRWNSRELGVISPTEFIPLAEYLGLINPIGSFILREACMRCKYWNDMGHPDYKVNVNLSVVQLLQNDIVEQIAEVISETGIDPKNLTLEVTESLAINDMNRMKKILADIKKLGVRVALDDFGTGYSNLENIGKCRSM
;
A
#
# COMPACT_ATOMS: atom_id res chain seq x y z
N SER A 1 -40.02 -2.17 5.27
CA SER A 1 -40.55 -1.61 4.04
C SER A 1 -39.53 -1.84 2.94
N GLY A 2 -39.76 -2.88 2.10
CA GLY A 2 -38.82 -3.42 1.12
C GLY A 2 -38.56 -2.49 -0.06
N GLY A 3 -37.61 -1.60 0.06
CA GLY A 3 -37.13 -0.79 -1.05
C GLY A 3 -35.65 -1.06 -1.30
N GLU A 4 -35.22 -0.94 -2.55
CA GLU A 4 -33.82 -1.02 -2.94
C GLU A 4 -33.00 0.11 -2.32
N GLY A 5 -31.77 -0.18 -1.93
CA GLY A 5 -30.85 0.80 -1.38
C GLY A 5 -29.40 0.32 -1.46
N ALA A 6 -28.48 1.09 -0.91
CA ALA A 6 -27.08 0.70 -0.85
C ALA A 6 -26.45 1.06 0.50
N LEU A 7 -25.44 0.28 0.90
CA LEU A 7 -24.53 0.60 1.98
C LEU A 7 -23.15 0.80 1.37
N LEU A 8 -22.54 1.95 1.65
CA LEU A 8 -21.19 2.29 1.25
C LEU A 8 -20.32 2.21 2.49
N TYR A 9 -19.27 1.41 2.44
CA TYR A 9 -18.25 1.31 3.49
C TYR A 9 -17.00 2.01 3.00
N ILE A 10 -16.54 3.01 3.73
CA ILE A 10 -15.41 3.87 3.38
C ILE A 10 -14.35 3.75 4.44
N ASP A 11 -13.10 3.58 4.00
CA ASP A 11 -11.91 3.64 4.84
C ASP A 11 -10.92 4.65 4.26
N LEU A 12 -10.31 5.46 5.11
CA LEU A 12 -9.35 6.49 4.70
C LEU A 12 -7.99 5.86 4.45
N ASP A 13 -7.52 5.98 3.22
CA ASP A 13 -6.22 5.42 2.85
C ASP A 13 -5.10 6.10 3.64
N ASP A 14 -4.23 5.28 4.23
CA ASP A 14 -3.01 5.70 4.94
C ASP A 14 -3.24 6.69 6.12
N PHE A 15 -4.45 6.71 6.69
CA PHE A 15 -4.80 7.60 7.82
C PHE A 15 -3.88 7.43 9.04
N LYS A 16 -3.40 6.21 9.29
CA LYS A 16 -2.43 5.95 10.36
C LYS A 16 -1.15 6.76 10.16
N HIS A 17 -0.67 6.90 8.93
CA HIS A 17 0.53 7.69 8.63
C HIS A 17 0.33 9.17 8.95
N ILE A 18 -0.89 9.71 8.78
CA ILE A 18 -1.21 11.08 9.17
C ILE A 18 -1.10 11.23 10.68
N ASN A 19 -1.63 10.28 11.46
CA ASN A 19 -1.51 10.27 12.92
C ASN A 19 -0.05 10.13 13.37
N ASP A 20 0.69 9.21 12.79
CA ASP A 20 2.08 8.94 13.17
C ASP A 20 3.02 10.08 12.77
N GLY A 21 2.76 10.74 11.62
CA GLY A 21 3.59 11.84 11.10
C GLY A 21 3.27 13.21 11.70
N LEU A 22 1.97 13.52 11.87
CA LEU A 22 1.51 14.85 12.29
C LEU A 22 0.93 14.88 13.71
N GLY A 23 0.63 13.71 14.26
CA GLY A 23 -0.01 13.53 15.56
C GLY A 23 -1.53 13.44 15.49
N HIS A 24 -2.12 12.76 16.48
CA HIS A 24 -3.55 12.45 16.56
C HIS A 24 -4.48 13.68 16.45
N GLN A 25 -4.01 14.87 16.90
CA GLN A 25 -4.80 16.10 16.76
C GLN A 25 -5.10 16.45 15.30
N TYR A 26 -4.17 16.17 14.37
CA TYR A 26 -4.38 16.42 12.94
C TYR A 26 -5.33 15.39 12.34
N GLY A 27 -5.20 14.12 12.75
CA GLY A 27 -6.16 13.08 12.38
C GLY A 27 -7.58 13.41 12.80
N ASP A 28 -7.77 13.90 14.04
CA ASP A 28 -9.09 14.31 14.55
C ASP A 28 -9.69 15.47 13.74
N ILE A 29 -8.86 16.46 13.34
CA ILE A 29 -9.30 17.57 12.50
C ILE A 29 -9.70 17.05 11.12
N LEU A 30 -8.90 16.18 10.51
CA LEU A 30 -9.19 15.56 9.23
C LEU A 30 -10.52 14.80 9.26
N LEU A 31 -10.73 13.94 10.25
CA LEU A 31 -11.97 13.19 10.43
C LEU A 31 -13.20 14.08 10.56
N LYS A 32 -13.08 15.19 11.31
CA LYS A 32 -14.15 16.20 11.43
C LYS A 32 -14.45 16.87 10.09
N ASN A 33 -13.42 17.26 9.34
CA ASN A 33 -13.57 17.90 8.04
C ASN A 33 -14.23 16.94 7.04
N ILE A 34 -13.76 15.69 6.97
CA ILE A 34 -14.34 14.64 6.11
C ILE A 34 -15.82 14.42 6.47
N SER A 35 -16.11 14.20 7.77
CA SER A 35 -17.49 14.01 8.21
C SER A 35 -18.39 15.19 7.82
N SER A 36 -17.88 16.42 7.94
CA SER A 36 -18.61 17.63 7.56
C SER A 36 -18.82 17.72 6.04
N GLY A 37 -17.80 17.41 5.24
CA GLY A 37 -17.88 17.40 3.77
C GLY A 37 -18.87 16.35 3.27
N LEU A 38 -18.77 15.12 3.78
CA LEU A 38 -19.70 14.05 3.41
C LEU A 38 -21.17 14.39 3.72
N LYS A 39 -21.43 15.00 4.88
CA LYS A 39 -22.79 15.41 5.27
C LYS A 39 -23.37 16.52 4.40
N GLN A 40 -22.57 17.27 3.67
CA GLN A 40 -23.05 18.29 2.72
C GLN A 40 -23.51 17.70 1.39
N ILE A 41 -23.18 16.42 1.12
CA ILE A 41 -23.58 15.76 -0.12
C ILE A 41 -25.08 15.41 -0.05
N PRO A 42 -25.91 15.91 -0.99
CA PRO A 42 -27.33 15.56 -1.04
C PRO A 42 -27.53 14.04 -1.13
N GLY A 43 -28.34 13.51 -0.23
CA GLY A 43 -28.60 12.06 -0.11
C GLY A 43 -27.71 11.31 0.88
N VAL A 44 -26.66 11.95 1.38
CA VAL A 44 -25.78 11.41 2.43
C VAL A 44 -26.19 11.96 3.81
N ASN A 45 -26.21 13.27 3.96
CA ASN A 45 -26.70 14.03 5.14
C ASN A 45 -26.62 13.26 6.48
N ASP A 46 -27.79 12.90 7.03
CA ASP A 46 -27.92 12.22 8.34
C ASP A 46 -27.67 10.70 8.27
N ASN A 47 -27.37 10.17 7.11
CA ASN A 47 -27.12 8.75 6.88
C ASN A 47 -25.62 8.40 6.79
N CYS A 48 -24.76 9.26 7.29
CA CYS A 48 -23.32 9.05 7.36
C CYS A 48 -22.91 8.79 8.82
N TYR A 49 -22.34 7.65 9.07
CA TYR A 49 -21.94 7.16 10.39
C TYR A 49 -20.45 6.86 10.41
N ARG A 50 -19.74 7.19 11.49
CA ARG A 50 -18.37 6.76 11.73
C ARG A 50 -18.39 5.53 12.63
N MET A 51 -17.80 4.42 12.17
CA MET A 51 -17.79 3.15 12.88
C MET A 51 -16.69 3.09 13.95
N GLY A 52 -15.53 3.63 13.63
CA GLY A 52 -14.36 3.70 14.51
C GLY A 52 -13.14 4.09 13.69
N GLY A 53 -12.09 4.57 14.33
CA GLY A 53 -10.86 4.92 13.62
C GLY A 53 -11.10 5.85 12.42
N ASP A 54 -10.83 5.35 11.24
CA ASP A 54 -10.90 5.99 9.91
C ASP A 54 -12.05 5.46 9.03
N GLU A 55 -12.96 4.67 9.61
CA GLU A 55 -14.03 4.00 8.88
C GLU A 55 -15.36 4.75 8.96
N PHE A 56 -16.02 4.89 7.82
CA PHE A 56 -17.34 5.50 7.67
C PHE A 56 -18.31 4.57 6.94
N ILE A 57 -19.59 4.62 7.35
CA ILE A 57 -20.70 3.97 6.63
C ILE A 57 -21.67 5.03 6.17
N ILE A 58 -22.13 4.91 4.93
CA ILE A 58 -23.19 5.74 4.37
C ILE A 58 -24.32 4.83 3.91
N LEU A 59 -25.54 5.12 4.38
CA LEU A 59 -26.73 4.40 3.97
C LEU A 59 -27.50 5.19 2.91
N ILE A 60 -27.70 4.61 1.74
CA ILE A 60 -28.46 5.18 0.65
C ILE A 60 -29.84 4.54 0.63
N SER A 61 -30.83 5.32 1.05
CA SER A 61 -32.23 4.86 1.07
C SER A 61 -32.82 4.74 -0.33
N HIS A 62 -33.92 4.00 -0.46
CA HIS A 62 -34.67 3.80 -1.71
C HIS A 62 -35.03 5.12 -2.44
N LYS A 63 -35.27 6.20 -1.70
CA LYS A 63 -35.63 7.51 -2.28
C LYS A 63 -34.50 8.12 -3.10
N VAL A 64 -33.27 7.89 -2.71
CA VAL A 64 -32.06 8.47 -3.34
C VAL A 64 -31.23 7.43 -4.10
N TYR A 65 -31.55 6.15 -3.97
CA TYR A 65 -30.87 5.04 -4.65
C TYR A 65 -30.75 5.20 -6.17
N PRO A 66 -31.76 5.72 -6.91
CA PRO A 66 -31.61 5.98 -8.34
C PRO A 66 -30.43 6.94 -8.69
N ASN A 67 -29.99 7.75 -7.72
CA ASN A 67 -28.87 8.66 -7.87
C ASN A 67 -27.55 8.12 -7.28
N LEU A 68 -27.45 6.81 -6.99
CA LEU A 68 -26.29 6.21 -6.32
C LEU A 68 -24.97 6.56 -7.00
N HIS A 69 -24.88 6.43 -8.33
CA HIS A 69 -23.65 6.76 -9.07
C HIS A 69 -23.26 8.23 -8.88
N ASN A 70 -24.20 9.15 -8.97
CA ASN A 70 -23.93 10.58 -8.77
C ASN A 70 -23.45 10.88 -7.33
N ILE A 71 -24.02 10.19 -6.34
CA ILE A 71 -23.58 10.32 -4.94
C ILE A 71 -22.15 9.82 -4.78
N ILE A 72 -21.82 8.66 -5.35
CA ILE A 72 -20.46 8.10 -5.33
C ILE A 72 -19.49 9.06 -6.01
N ASP A 73 -19.82 9.61 -7.17
CA ASP A 73 -18.96 10.57 -7.88
C ASP A 73 -18.75 11.85 -7.07
N ARG A 74 -19.75 12.34 -6.36
CA ARG A 74 -19.61 13.49 -5.45
C ARG A 74 -18.71 13.16 -4.27
N ILE A 75 -18.83 11.97 -3.69
CA ILE A 75 -17.93 11.52 -2.63
C ILE A 75 -16.48 11.47 -3.17
N LYS A 76 -16.24 10.87 -4.32
CA LYS A 76 -14.91 10.84 -4.96
C LYS A 76 -14.37 12.25 -5.21
N ALA A 77 -15.21 13.17 -5.69
CA ALA A 77 -14.83 14.56 -5.92
C ALA A 77 -14.45 15.29 -4.62
N GLU A 78 -15.09 14.96 -3.50
CA GLU A 78 -14.74 15.51 -2.20
C GLU A 78 -13.36 15.05 -1.74
N PHE A 79 -13.00 13.79 -1.96
CA PHE A 79 -11.68 13.22 -1.65
C PHE A 79 -10.59 13.60 -2.67
N ALA A 80 -10.96 14.09 -3.84
CA ALA A 80 -10.00 14.62 -4.82
C ALA A 80 -9.45 16.00 -4.45
N ARG A 81 -10.02 16.67 -3.45
CA ARG A 81 -9.60 17.99 -2.98
C ARG A 81 -8.66 17.90 -1.78
N PRO A 82 -7.75 18.85 -1.60
CA PRO A 82 -6.96 18.93 -0.39
C PRO A 82 -7.81 19.31 0.82
N TRP A 83 -7.54 18.68 1.95
CA TRP A 83 -8.12 19.01 3.25
C TRP A 83 -7.25 20.03 3.97
N ARG A 84 -7.83 21.11 4.49
CA ARG A 84 -7.09 22.12 5.24
C ARG A 84 -6.95 21.73 6.71
N LEU A 85 -5.72 21.45 7.13
CA LEU A 85 -5.37 21.11 8.50
C LEU A 85 -4.45 22.17 9.07
N LYS A 86 -4.98 23.03 9.99
CA LYS A 86 -4.23 24.15 10.61
C LYS A 86 -3.48 25.05 9.59
N GLY A 87 -4.10 25.33 8.44
CA GLY A 87 -3.53 26.22 7.40
C GLY A 87 -2.68 25.52 6.35
N THR A 88 -2.40 24.23 6.49
CA THR A 88 -1.69 23.41 5.49
C THR A 88 -2.67 22.51 4.73
N GLU A 89 -2.42 22.29 3.46
CA GLU A 89 -3.24 21.44 2.61
C GLU A 89 -2.69 19.99 2.63
N TYR A 90 -3.58 19.02 2.85
CA TYR A 90 -3.28 17.59 2.87
C TYR A 90 -4.23 16.83 1.96
N TYR A 91 -3.70 15.89 1.21
CA TYR A 91 -4.49 14.97 0.42
C TYR A 91 -4.71 13.67 1.22
N CYS A 92 -5.94 13.22 1.29
CA CYS A 92 -6.30 11.93 1.87
C CYS A 92 -7.28 11.28 0.89
N THR A 93 -6.91 10.11 0.39
CA THR A 93 -7.77 9.32 -0.48
C THR A 93 -8.61 8.35 0.35
N MET A 94 -9.54 7.65 -0.31
CA MET A 94 -10.38 6.65 0.34
C MET A 94 -10.57 5.42 -0.55
N SER A 95 -10.71 4.28 0.10
CA SER A 95 -11.18 3.06 -0.53
C SER A 95 -12.63 2.80 -0.10
N MET A 96 -13.51 2.46 -1.04
CA MET A 96 -14.94 2.32 -0.79
C MET A 96 -15.46 0.99 -1.31
N GLY A 97 -16.16 0.25 -0.45
CA GLY A 97 -16.97 -0.91 -0.82
C GLY A 97 -18.46 -0.54 -0.91
N VAL A 98 -19.12 -1.03 -1.94
CA VAL A 98 -20.54 -0.77 -2.19
C VAL A 98 -21.31 -2.08 -2.23
N VAL A 99 -22.35 -2.20 -1.42
CA VAL A 99 -23.33 -3.30 -1.44
C VAL A 99 -24.71 -2.75 -1.66
N ARG A 100 -25.56 -3.53 -2.30
CA ARG A 100 -26.95 -3.18 -2.61
C ARG A 100 -27.89 -4.08 -1.83
N PHE A 101 -28.90 -3.51 -1.25
CA PHE A 101 -29.93 -4.31 -0.60
C PHE A 101 -31.28 -4.17 -1.32
N PRO A 102 -32.10 -5.22 -1.39
CA PRO A 102 -31.87 -6.55 -0.79
C PRO A 102 -30.97 -7.49 -1.62
N THR A 103 -30.47 -7.06 -2.79
CA THR A 103 -29.75 -7.91 -3.74
C THR A 103 -28.55 -8.61 -3.13
N ASP A 104 -27.73 -7.88 -2.38
CA ASP A 104 -26.47 -8.38 -1.84
C ASP A 104 -26.62 -8.88 -0.39
N GLY A 105 -27.77 -8.68 0.27
CA GLY A 105 -28.03 -9.17 1.63
C GLY A 105 -29.30 -8.58 2.24
N ASP A 106 -29.79 -9.27 3.27
CA ASP A 106 -31.03 -8.91 3.97
C ASP A 106 -30.80 -8.44 5.41
N THR A 107 -29.62 -8.69 5.99
CA THR A 107 -29.28 -8.27 7.35
C THR A 107 -28.19 -7.20 7.33
N VAL A 108 -28.19 -6.36 8.37
CA VAL A 108 -27.19 -5.29 8.52
C VAL A 108 -25.78 -5.87 8.67
N GLU A 109 -25.64 -6.93 9.44
CA GLU A 109 -24.39 -7.63 9.67
C GLU A 109 -23.80 -8.20 8.37
N GLU A 110 -24.65 -8.81 7.56
CA GLU A 110 -24.26 -9.34 6.25
C GLU A 110 -23.82 -8.23 5.29
N LEU A 111 -24.60 -7.15 5.20
CA LEU A 111 -24.29 -6.02 4.33
C LEU A 111 -23.00 -5.33 4.74
N ILE A 112 -22.76 -5.12 6.04
CA ILE A 112 -21.50 -4.55 6.53
C ILE A 112 -20.32 -5.45 6.17
N LYS A 113 -20.44 -6.76 6.42
CA LYS A 113 -19.39 -7.73 6.07
C LYS A 113 -19.07 -7.72 4.58
N LYS A 114 -20.09 -7.72 3.73
CA LYS A 114 -19.93 -7.72 2.27
C LYS A 114 -19.36 -6.39 1.74
N ALA A 115 -19.74 -5.28 2.36
CA ALA A 115 -19.18 -3.97 2.03
C ALA A 115 -17.70 -3.84 2.44
N ASP A 116 -17.32 -4.37 3.61
CA ASP A 116 -15.92 -4.45 4.05
C ASP A 116 -15.07 -5.27 3.07
N ILE A 117 -15.59 -6.40 2.58
CA ILE A 117 -14.93 -7.21 1.56
C ILE A 117 -14.67 -6.39 0.30
N ALA A 118 -15.70 -5.73 -0.24
CA ALA A 118 -15.55 -4.91 -1.44
C ALA A 118 -14.59 -3.72 -1.22
N MET A 119 -14.65 -3.08 -0.05
CA MET A 119 -13.74 -1.99 0.32
C MET A 119 -12.28 -2.48 0.34
N TYR A 120 -12.06 -3.68 0.86
CA TYR A 120 -10.73 -4.28 0.85
C TYR A 120 -10.25 -4.60 -0.57
N ASP A 121 -11.12 -5.09 -1.46
CA ASP A 121 -10.77 -5.29 -2.87
C ASP A 121 -10.34 -3.97 -3.52
N ALA A 122 -11.00 -2.87 -3.17
CA ALA A 122 -10.58 -1.53 -3.59
C ALA A 122 -9.15 -1.20 -3.10
N LYS A 123 -8.81 -1.53 -1.85
CA LYS A 123 -7.46 -1.34 -1.30
C LYS A 123 -6.41 -2.18 -2.03
N CYS A 124 -6.69 -3.47 -2.23
CA CYS A 124 -5.79 -4.39 -2.92
C CYS A 124 -5.56 -4.02 -4.38
N ALA A 125 -6.57 -3.46 -5.04
CA ALA A 125 -6.47 -3.03 -6.41
C ALA A 125 -5.70 -1.69 -6.59
N GLY A 126 -5.12 -1.14 -5.51
CA GLY A 126 -4.26 0.07 -5.53
C GLY A 126 -4.87 1.29 -4.86
N LYS A 127 -5.80 1.12 -3.92
CA LYS A 127 -6.44 2.20 -3.13
C LYS A 127 -7.16 3.26 -3.99
N ASN A 128 -7.66 4.32 -3.38
CA ASN A 128 -8.29 5.49 -4.02
C ASN A 128 -9.33 5.10 -5.08
N ARG A 129 -10.20 4.15 -4.75
CA ARG A 129 -11.22 3.63 -5.67
C ARG A 129 -12.45 3.07 -4.98
N VAL A 130 -13.43 2.76 -5.81
CA VAL A 130 -14.69 2.13 -5.41
C VAL A 130 -14.75 0.73 -5.98
N ALA A 131 -15.10 -0.26 -5.17
CA ALA A 131 -15.43 -1.60 -5.60
C ALA A 131 -16.87 -1.94 -5.20
N TYR A 132 -17.55 -2.67 -6.08
CA TYR A 132 -18.87 -3.21 -5.82
C TYR A 132 -18.73 -4.66 -5.37
N TYR A 133 -19.55 -5.04 -4.40
CA TYR A 133 -19.62 -6.43 -4.01
C TYR A 133 -20.09 -7.31 -5.18
N ASP A 134 -19.40 -8.40 -5.40
CA ASP A 134 -19.75 -9.42 -6.38
C ASP A 134 -19.65 -10.79 -5.70
N GLU A 135 -20.72 -11.61 -5.80
CA GLU A 135 -20.73 -12.95 -5.20
C GLU A 135 -19.64 -13.89 -5.75
N ASN A 136 -19.22 -13.67 -6.98
CA ASN A 136 -18.09 -14.41 -7.56
C ASN A 136 -16.76 -14.10 -6.85
N VAL A 137 -16.68 -13.00 -6.10
CA VAL A 137 -15.54 -12.58 -5.27
C VAL A 137 -15.59 -13.19 -3.86
N ILE A 138 -16.67 -13.92 -3.47
CA ILE A 138 -16.78 -14.58 -2.14
C ILE A 138 -15.66 -15.60 -1.88
N SER A 139 -15.15 -16.24 -2.93
CA SER A 139 -13.97 -17.09 -2.81
C SER A 139 -12.75 -16.33 -2.26
N THR A 140 -12.71 -15.02 -2.52
CA THR A 140 -11.63 -14.11 -2.11
C THR A 140 -11.62 -13.85 -0.60
N SER A 141 -12.78 -13.83 0.07
CA SER A 141 -12.83 -13.49 1.51
C SER A 141 -12.41 -14.64 2.41
N PHE A 142 -12.85 -15.87 2.10
CA PHE A 142 -12.33 -17.06 2.80
C PHE A 142 -10.85 -17.23 2.49
N LYS A 143 -10.48 -17.06 1.22
CA LYS A 143 -9.09 -17.07 0.77
C LYS A 143 -8.25 -16.01 1.49
N ARG A 144 -8.80 -14.81 1.75
CA ARG A 144 -8.12 -13.75 2.51
C ARG A 144 -7.83 -14.15 3.94
N LEU A 145 -8.80 -14.69 4.68
CA LEU A 145 -8.59 -15.13 6.06
C LEU A 145 -7.56 -16.26 6.13
N ASP A 146 -7.58 -17.16 5.17
CA ASP A 146 -6.58 -18.23 5.06
C ASP A 146 -5.21 -17.66 4.70
N LEU A 147 -5.14 -16.69 3.77
CA LEU A 147 -3.90 -15.99 3.43
C LEU A 147 -3.33 -15.24 4.64
N GLU A 148 -4.16 -14.49 5.38
CA GLU A 148 -3.74 -13.78 6.58
C GLU A 148 -3.19 -14.74 7.64
N LYS A 149 -3.96 -15.80 7.95
CA LYS A 149 -3.55 -16.82 8.92
C LYS A 149 -2.22 -17.48 8.54
N ASN A 150 -2.12 -17.90 7.27
CA ASN A 150 -0.92 -18.60 6.78
C ASN A 150 0.28 -17.64 6.70
N MET A 151 0.10 -16.40 6.28
CA MET A 151 1.16 -15.38 6.25
C MET A 151 1.70 -15.09 7.65
N ARG A 152 0.81 -14.93 8.65
CA ARG A 152 1.23 -14.74 10.05
C ARG A 152 2.02 -15.94 10.57
N ASN A 153 1.60 -17.16 10.21
CA ASN A 153 2.30 -18.38 10.60
C ASN A 153 3.68 -18.45 9.92
N ALA A 154 3.77 -18.26 8.61
CA ALA A 154 5.02 -18.27 7.86
C ALA A 154 6.02 -17.23 8.40
N THR A 155 5.52 -16.01 8.73
CA THR A 155 6.36 -14.95 9.32
C THR A 155 6.90 -15.33 10.70
N ARG A 156 6.08 -16.02 11.54
CA ARG A 156 6.50 -16.48 12.88
C ARG A 156 7.45 -17.67 12.82
N ASN A 157 7.35 -18.49 11.78
CA ASN A 157 8.17 -19.68 11.57
C ASN A 157 9.46 -19.37 10.78
N ALA A 158 10.11 -18.26 11.10
CA ALA A 158 11.38 -17.85 10.50
C ALA A 158 11.33 -17.71 8.97
N PHE A 159 10.20 -17.32 8.41
CA PHE A 159 9.98 -17.09 6.98
C PHE A 159 10.19 -18.33 6.08
N ASP A 160 10.03 -19.53 6.62
CA ASP A 160 10.37 -20.80 5.96
C ASP A 160 9.51 -21.15 4.73
N GLU A 161 8.44 -20.40 4.46
CA GLU A 161 7.61 -20.48 3.25
C GLU A 161 7.96 -19.38 2.22
N PHE A 162 8.85 -18.42 2.58
CA PHE A 162 9.27 -17.36 1.69
C PHE A 162 10.62 -17.67 1.06
N GLU A 163 10.72 -17.42 -0.23
CA GLU A 163 11.96 -17.60 -1.00
C GLU A 163 12.28 -16.30 -1.74
N VAL A 164 13.57 -16.02 -1.94
CA VAL A 164 14.02 -14.90 -2.76
C VAL A 164 14.57 -15.42 -4.07
N TYR A 165 13.89 -15.07 -5.17
CA TYR A 165 14.33 -15.35 -6.53
C TYR A 165 15.14 -14.17 -7.05
N TYR A 166 16.05 -14.44 -7.97
CA TYR A 166 16.95 -13.43 -8.51
C TYR A 166 16.82 -13.35 -10.02
N GLN A 167 16.27 -12.24 -10.51
CA GLN A 167 16.15 -11.98 -11.93
C GLN A 167 17.41 -11.25 -12.43
N PRO A 168 18.20 -11.82 -13.37
CA PRO A 168 19.42 -11.20 -13.83
C PRO A 168 19.18 -9.84 -14.49
N ILE A 169 20.07 -8.88 -14.18
CA ILE A 169 20.14 -7.56 -14.82
C ILE A 169 21.39 -7.54 -15.72
N THR A 170 21.22 -7.15 -16.99
CA THR A 170 22.29 -7.06 -17.96
C THR A 170 22.66 -5.62 -18.26
N ASP A 171 23.95 -5.36 -18.47
CA ASP A 171 24.46 -4.04 -18.86
C ASP A 171 24.48 -3.93 -20.40
N ILE A 172 23.41 -3.32 -20.94
CA ILE A 172 23.25 -3.15 -22.40
C ILE A 172 24.22 -2.13 -23.01
N SER A 173 24.95 -1.37 -22.20
CA SER A 173 25.95 -0.40 -22.67
C SER A 173 27.28 -1.08 -23.04
N LYS A 174 27.47 -2.33 -22.64
CA LYS A 174 28.69 -3.11 -22.88
C LYS A 174 28.51 -4.16 -23.97
N PRO A 175 29.55 -4.39 -24.80
CA PRO A 175 29.52 -5.50 -25.77
C PRO A 175 29.28 -6.84 -25.07
N GLY A 176 28.39 -7.67 -25.65
CA GLY A 176 28.02 -8.96 -25.08
C GLY A 176 27.01 -8.89 -23.93
N MET A 177 26.54 -7.70 -23.56
CA MET A 177 25.54 -7.48 -22.54
C MET A 177 25.77 -8.32 -21.27
N PRO A 178 26.91 -8.15 -20.58
CA PRO A 178 27.23 -8.98 -19.43
C PRO A 178 26.24 -8.77 -18.30
N CYS A 179 26.04 -9.81 -17.46
CA CYS A 179 25.28 -9.68 -16.23
C CYS A 179 25.97 -8.65 -15.32
N SER A 180 25.19 -7.74 -14.73
CA SER A 180 25.66 -6.70 -13.82
C SER A 180 25.13 -6.85 -12.40
N GLY A 181 24.25 -7.81 -12.17
CA GLY A 181 23.59 -8.08 -10.91
C GLY A 181 22.24 -8.75 -11.08
N ALA A 182 21.38 -8.60 -10.09
CA ALA A 182 20.01 -9.14 -10.16
C ALA A 182 19.03 -8.32 -9.34
N GLU A 183 17.76 -8.40 -9.68
CA GLU A 183 16.64 -7.97 -8.84
C GLU A 183 16.20 -9.12 -7.94
N ALA A 184 16.02 -8.83 -6.66
CA ALA A 184 15.54 -9.76 -5.65
C ALA A 184 14.02 -9.72 -5.59
N LEU A 185 13.39 -10.83 -5.95
CA LEU A 185 11.95 -10.97 -6.06
C LEU A 185 11.44 -12.01 -5.08
N ILE A 186 10.63 -11.58 -4.12
CA ILE A 186 10.03 -12.49 -3.15
C ILE A 186 9.04 -13.43 -3.84
N ARG A 187 9.02 -14.68 -3.35
CA ARG A 187 8.03 -15.71 -3.67
C ARG A 187 7.50 -16.30 -2.37
N TRP A 188 6.22 -16.60 -2.33
CA TRP A 188 5.60 -17.26 -1.20
C TRP A 188 5.01 -18.59 -1.65
N ASN A 189 5.59 -19.68 -1.12
CA ASN A 189 5.17 -21.06 -1.35
C ASN A 189 4.50 -21.58 -0.08
N SER A 190 3.24 -21.24 0.11
CA SER A 190 2.49 -21.66 1.30
C SER A 190 2.27 -23.17 1.30
N ARG A 191 2.53 -23.81 2.43
CA ARG A 191 2.30 -25.26 2.61
C ARG A 191 0.84 -25.66 2.48
N GLU A 192 -0.07 -24.74 2.89
CA GLU A 192 -1.52 -24.99 2.84
C GLU A 192 -2.14 -24.51 1.52
N LEU A 193 -1.66 -23.40 0.96
CA LEU A 193 -2.31 -22.68 -0.14
C LEU A 193 -1.56 -22.81 -1.48
N GLY A 194 -0.35 -23.40 -1.48
CA GLY A 194 0.50 -23.47 -2.66
C GLY A 194 1.19 -22.15 -2.99
N VAL A 195 1.50 -21.94 -4.25
CA VAL A 195 2.19 -20.74 -4.74
C VAL A 195 1.24 -19.54 -4.75
N ILE A 196 1.59 -18.49 -4.02
CA ILE A 196 0.82 -17.24 -3.91
C ILE A 196 1.54 -16.13 -4.67
N SER A 197 0.79 -15.43 -5.54
CA SER A 197 1.34 -14.31 -6.32
C SER A 197 1.75 -13.14 -5.43
N PRO A 198 2.90 -12.49 -5.69
CA PRO A 198 3.27 -11.23 -5.04
C PRO A 198 2.19 -10.15 -5.13
N THR A 199 1.50 -10.06 -6.26
CA THR A 199 0.38 -9.11 -6.45
C THR A 199 -0.82 -9.37 -5.53
N GLU A 200 -0.94 -10.58 -4.99
CA GLU A 200 -2.00 -10.98 -4.06
C GLU A 200 -1.58 -10.79 -2.60
N PHE A 201 -0.36 -11.19 -2.24
CA PHE A 201 0.03 -11.18 -0.84
C PHE A 201 0.75 -9.90 -0.37
N ILE A 202 1.44 -9.17 -1.25
CA ILE A 202 2.13 -7.92 -0.85
C ILE A 202 1.15 -6.87 -0.32
N PRO A 203 0.02 -6.55 -1.01
CA PRO A 203 -0.97 -5.61 -0.49
C PRO A 203 -1.56 -6.05 0.86
N LEU A 204 -1.76 -7.34 1.04
CA LEU A 204 -2.22 -7.90 2.32
C LEU A 204 -1.14 -7.75 3.41
N ALA A 205 0.12 -8.02 3.08
CA ALA A 205 1.24 -7.85 4.01
C ALA A 205 1.39 -6.38 4.45
N GLU A 206 1.20 -5.42 3.54
CA GLU A 206 1.17 -3.99 3.84
C GLU A 206 0.03 -3.64 4.79
N TYR A 207 -1.19 -4.09 4.49
CA TYR A 207 -2.38 -3.88 5.32
C TYR A 207 -2.19 -4.43 6.74
N LEU A 208 -1.62 -5.62 6.87
CA LEU A 208 -1.38 -6.29 8.15
C LEU A 208 -0.13 -5.78 8.89
N GLY A 209 0.68 -4.92 8.28
CA GLY A 209 1.99 -4.50 8.79
C GLY A 209 3.07 -5.59 8.75
N LEU A 210 2.77 -6.74 8.14
CA LEU A 210 3.71 -7.86 7.98
C LEU A 210 4.77 -7.59 6.91
N ILE A 211 4.55 -6.60 6.05
CA ILE A 211 5.53 -6.19 5.03
C ILE A 211 6.85 -5.76 5.67
N ASN A 212 6.84 -5.22 6.89
CA ASN A 212 8.05 -4.79 7.58
C ASN A 212 8.98 -5.98 7.90
N PRO A 213 8.57 -7.00 8.68
CA PRO A 213 9.42 -8.15 8.95
C PRO A 213 9.74 -8.97 7.68
N ILE A 214 8.81 -9.09 6.72
CA ILE A 214 9.05 -9.76 5.44
C ILE A 214 10.13 -9.00 4.65
N GLY A 215 10.04 -7.67 4.57
CA GLY A 215 11.01 -6.86 3.84
C GLY A 215 12.40 -6.86 4.47
N SER A 216 12.49 -6.88 5.81
CA SER A 216 13.77 -7.04 6.50
C SER A 216 14.42 -8.39 6.19
N PHE A 217 13.61 -9.46 6.11
CA PHE A 217 14.07 -10.78 5.68
C PHE A 217 14.62 -10.73 4.24
N ILE A 218 13.84 -10.18 3.29
CA ILE A 218 14.26 -10.07 1.87
C ILE A 218 15.55 -9.27 1.75
N LEU A 219 15.64 -8.12 2.42
CA LEU A 219 16.80 -7.24 2.35
C LEU A 219 18.07 -7.97 2.84
N ARG A 220 17.97 -8.70 3.96
CA ARG A 220 19.09 -9.49 4.49
C ARG A 220 19.50 -10.60 3.53
N GLU A 221 18.58 -11.40 3.02
CA GLU A 221 18.85 -12.47 2.06
C GLU A 221 19.48 -11.94 0.77
N ALA A 222 18.96 -10.84 0.23
CA ALA A 222 19.49 -10.21 -0.97
C ALA A 222 20.90 -9.69 -0.76
N CYS A 223 21.18 -9.03 0.37
CA CYS A 223 22.50 -8.53 0.70
C CYS A 223 23.51 -9.67 0.90
N MET A 224 23.13 -10.73 1.62
CA MET A 224 24.00 -11.92 1.78
C MET A 224 24.31 -12.58 0.44
N ARG A 225 23.31 -12.70 -0.44
CA ARG A 225 23.50 -13.30 -1.76
C ARG A 225 24.41 -12.45 -2.66
N CYS A 226 24.21 -11.12 -2.66
CA CYS A 226 25.07 -10.21 -3.42
C CYS A 226 26.52 -10.25 -2.90
N LYS A 227 26.71 -10.24 -1.58
CA LYS A 227 28.04 -10.38 -0.97
C LYS A 227 28.71 -11.70 -1.39
N TYR A 228 27.96 -12.81 -1.40
CA TYR A 228 28.46 -14.09 -1.89
C TYR A 228 28.94 -14.00 -3.35
N TRP A 229 28.17 -13.38 -4.26
CA TRP A 229 28.62 -13.18 -5.65
C TRP A 229 29.87 -12.31 -5.73
N ASN A 230 29.95 -11.25 -4.94
CA ASN A 230 31.13 -10.38 -4.92
C ASN A 230 32.39 -11.16 -4.48
N ASP A 231 32.25 -12.02 -3.48
CA ASP A 231 33.37 -12.84 -2.98
C ASP A 231 33.78 -13.95 -3.98
N MET A 232 32.83 -14.42 -4.82
CA MET A 232 33.07 -15.41 -5.87
C MET A 232 33.71 -14.84 -7.14
N GLY A 233 34.18 -13.59 -7.12
CA GLY A 233 34.91 -12.96 -8.23
C GLY A 233 34.11 -11.98 -9.07
N HIS A 234 32.90 -11.56 -8.60
CA HIS A 234 32.06 -10.57 -9.24
C HIS A 234 31.88 -9.32 -8.36
N PRO A 235 32.96 -8.57 -8.03
CA PRO A 235 32.93 -7.49 -7.02
C PRO A 235 31.98 -6.33 -7.39
N ASP A 236 31.63 -6.19 -8.66
CA ASP A 236 30.77 -5.13 -9.19
C ASP A 236 29.29 -5.54 -9.35
N TYR A 237 28.96 -6.81 -9.04
CA TYR A 237 27.56 -7.24 -9.08
C TYR A 237 26.74 -6.52 -8.02
N LYS A 238 25.54 -6.14 -8.39
CA LYS A 238 24.60 -5.41 -7.57
C LYS A 238 23.35 -6.22 -7.34
N VAL A 239 22.66 -5.90 -6.26
CA VAL A 239 21.31 -6.40 -6.01
C VAL A 239 20.35 -5.23 -5.90
N ASN A 240 19.21 -5.36 -6.59
CA ASN A 240 18.09 -4.45 -6.47
C ASN A 240 17.03 -5.09 -5.56
N VAL A 241 16.49 -4.32 -4.63
CA VAL A 241 15.49 -4.77 -3.66
C VAL A 241 14.33 -3.78 -3.66
N ASN A 242 13.13 -4.27 -3.88
CA ASN A 242 11.91 -3.49 -3.81
C ASN A 242 11.61 -3.09 -2.34
N LEU A 243 11.33 -1.81 -2.12
CA LEU A 243 10.99 -1.26 -0.82
C LEU A 243 9.59 -0.64 -0.88
N SER A 244 8.66 -1.19 -0.09
CA SER A 244 7.31 -0.65 0.02
C SER A 244 7.33 0.73 0.66
N VAL A 245 6.39 1.59 0.25
CA VAL A 245 6.17 2.91 0.88
C VAL A 245 5.88 2.76 2.37
N VAL A 246 5.15 1.72 2.77
CA VAL A 246 4.85 1.41 4.18
C VAL A 246 6.13 1.18 4.99
N GLN A 247 7.11 0.49 4.40
CA GLN A 247 8.42 0.29 4.99
C GLN A 247 9.25 1.58 5.02
N LEU A 248 9.30 2.30 3.89
CA LEU A 248 10.06 3.53 3.76
C LEU A 248 9.66 4.58 4.82
N LEU A 249 8.38 4.62 5.20
CA LEU A 249 7.86 5.55 6.20
C LEU A 249 8.04 5.08 7.66
N GLN A 250 8.65 3.93 7.91
CA GLN A 250 9.03 3.54 9.28
C GLN A 250 10.07 4.49 9.86
N ASN A 251 9.97 4.75 11.17
CA ASN A 251 10.87 5.71 11.82
C ASN A 251 12.32 5.24 11.89
N ASP A 252 12.55 3.94 11.84
CA ASP A 252 13.82 3.24 12.03
C ASP A 252 14.34 2.56 10.75
N ILE A 253 13.77 2.88 9.59
CA ILE A 253 14.14 2.22 8.31
C ILE A 253 15.61 2.44 7.95
N VAL A 254 16.17 3.62 8.22
CA VAL A 254 17.57 3.94 7.92
C VAL A 254 18.50 3.12 8.80
N GLU A 255 18.16 2.99 10.09
CA GLU A 255 18.89 2.16 11.05
C GLU A 255 18.82 0.68 10.68
N GLN A 256 17.66 0.18 10.29
CA GLN A 256 17.47 -1.22 9.84
C GLN A 256 18.34 -1.52 8.59
N ILE A 257 18.38 -0.63 7.60
CA ILE A 257 19.20 -0.79 6.40
C ILE A 257 20.70 -0.78 6.80
N ALA A 258 21.13 0.14 7.66
CA ALA A 258 22.50 0.22 8.13
C ALA A 258 22.93 -1.05 8.89
N GLU A 259 22.04 -1.60 9.73
CA GLU A 259 22.27 -2.86 10.46
C GLU A 259 22.47 -4.03 9.49
N VAL A 260 21.59 -4.19 8.49
CA VAL A 260 21.72 -5.27 7.49
C VAL A 260 23.02 -5.14 6.69
N ILE A 261 23.42 -3.92 6.29
CA ILE A 261 24.69 -3.69 5.60
C ILE A 261 25.88 -4.13 6.49
N SER A 262 25.85 -3.75 7.78
CA SER A 262 26.89 -4.11 8.74
C SER A 262 26.97 -5.62 8.98
N GLU A 263 25.80 -6.27 9.16
CA GLU A 263 25.71 -7.72 9.42
C GLU A 263 26.17 -8.57 8.23
N THR A 264 25.79 -8.18 7.01
CA THR A 264 26.08 -8.94 5.80
C THR A 264 27.47 -8.63 5.20
N GLY A 265 28.01 -7.47 5.54
CA GLY A 265 29.28 -6.99 4.98
C GLY A 265 29.23 -6.68 3.49
N ILE A 266 28.02 -6.44 2.93
CA ILE A 266 27.88 -5.97 1.55
C ILE A 266 28.47 -4.57 1.41
N ASP A 267 29.12 -4.29 0.26
CA ASP A 267 29.47 -2.90 -0.07
C ASP A 267 28.17 -2.13 -0.38
N PRO A 268 27.86 -1.04 0.35
CA PRO A 268 26.59 -0.29 0.16
C PRO A 268 26.34 0.13 -1.29
N LYS A 269 27.39 0.39 -2.08
CA LYS A 269 27.28 0.75 -3.50
C LYS A 269 26.69 -0.37 -4.37
N ASN A 270 26.72 -1.61 -3.88
CA ASN A 270 26.18 -2.79 -4.55
C ASN A 270 24.73 -3.08 -4.19
N LEU A 271 24.14 -2.31 -3.26
CA LEU A 271 22.70 -2.35 -2.94
C LEU A 271 21.97 -1.19 -3.63
N THR A 272 20.87 -1.52 -4.33
CA THR A 272 19.93 -0.54 -4.86
C THR A 272 18.56 -0.81 -4.25
N LEU A 273 17.94 0.20 -3.65
CA LEU A 273 16.56 0.12 -3.19
C LEU A 273 15.64 0.73 -4.24
N GLU A 274 14.63 -0.04 -4.67
CA GLU A 274 13.65 0.38 -5.66
C GLU A 274 12.34 0.75 -4.95
N VAL A 275 11.85 1.95 -5.22
CA VAL A 275 10.66 2.50 -4.60
C VAL A 275 9.66 2.85 -5.69
N THR A 276 8.41 2.41 -5.55
CA THR A 276 7.36 2.67 -6.53
C THR A 276 6.94 4.14 -6.55
N GLU A 277 6.49 4.64 -7.72
CA GLU A 277 6.03 6.03 -7.92
C GLU A 277 4.75 6.37 -7.12
N SER A 278 3.98 5.40 -6.66
CA SER A 278 2.71 5.59 -5.91
C SER A 278 2.89 6.30 -4.56
N LEU A 279 3.82 7.24 -4.51
CA LEU A 279 4.18 8.03 -3.34
C LEU A 279 3.08 9.04 -3.05
N ALA A 280 2.38 8.87 -1.93
CA ALA A 280 1.42 9.85 -1.46
C ALA A 280 2.06 11.23 -1.36
N ILE A 281 1.53 12.19 -2.11
CA ILE A 281 2.02 13.59 -2.24
C ILE A 281 2.16 14.29 -0.88
N ASN A 282 1.54 13.72 0.15
CA ASN A 282 1.36 14.36 1.46
C ASN A 282 2.58 14.37 2.38
N ASP A 283 3.61 13.54 2.12
CA ASP A 283 4.78 13.47 3.00
C ASP A 283 6.12 13.58 2.22
N MET A 284 6.10 14.31 1.12
CA MET A 284 7.23 14.45 0.21
C MET A 284 8.50 14.95 0.91
N ASN A 285 8.38 15.83 1.91
CA ASN A 285 9.52 16.37 2.63
C ASN A 285 10.16 15.33 3.58
N ARG A 286 9.34 14.57 4.29
CA ARG A 286 9.80 13.46 5.15
C ARG A 286 10.49 12.41 4.31
N MET A 287 9.87 12.01 3.22
CA MET A 287 10.40 11.04 2.28
C MET A 287 11.74 11.47 1.68
N LYS A 288 11.84 12.73 1.20
CA LYS A 288 13.12 13.28 0.72
C LYS A 288 14.21 13.20 1.76
N LYS A 289 13.89 13.47 3.03
CA LYS A 289 14.85 13.35 4.13
C LYS A 289 15.29 11.88 4.31
N ILE A 290 14.34 10.94 4.37
CA ILE A 290 14.64 9.51 4.52
C ILE A 290 15.51 9.02 3.36
N LEU A 291 15.13 9.33 2.11
CA LEU A 291 15.90 8.94 0.93
C LEU A 291 17.32 9.56 0.92
N ALA A 292 17.45 10.81 1.40
CA ALA A 292 18.75 11.44 1.56
C ALA A 292 19.60 10.75 2.64
N ASP A 293 18.98 10.32 3.75
CA ASP A 293 19.67 9.61 4.82
C ASP A 293 20.09 8.20 4.37
N ILE A 294 19.26 7.48 3.61
CA ILE A 294 19.61 6.20 2.98
C ILE A 294 20.82 6.38 2.03
N LYS A 295 20.83 7.44 1.20
CA LYS A 295 21.95 7.74 0.30
C LYS A 295 23.27 8.02 1.05
N LYS A 296 23.21 8.61 2.25
CA LYS A 296 24.40 8.81 3.09
C LYS A 296 25.06 7.50 3.54
N LEU A 297 24.29 6.40 3.59
CA LEU A 297 24.84 5.06 3.82
C LEU A 297 25.65 4.52 2.62
N GLY A 298 25.61 5.19 1.46
CA GLY A 298 26.22 4.75 0.21
C GLY A 298 25.32 3.87 -0.65
N VAL A 299 24.08 3.63 -0.23
CA VAL A 299 23.09 2.83 -0.94
C VAL A 299 22.51 3.64 -2.11
N ARG A 300 22.19 2.96 -3.22
CA ARG A 300 21.51 3.56 -4.36
C ARG A 300 20.01 3.49 -4.17
N VAL A 301 19.32 4.51 -4.68
CA VAL A 301 17.86 4.54 -4.71
C VAL A 301 17.40 4.72 -6.16
N ALA A 302 16.50 3.87 -6.61
CA ALA A 302 15.84 3.94 -7.92
C ALA A 302 14.34 4.12 -7.75
N LEU A 303 13.71 4.78 -8.72
CA LEU A 303 12.25 4.85 -8.82
C LEU A 303 11.80 3.79 -9.83
N ASP A 304 10.88 2.94 -9.41
CA ASP A 304 10.28 1.90 -10.22
C ASP A 304 8.86 2.27 -10.69
N ASP A 305 8.34 1.55 -11.67
CA ASP A 305 7.00 1.74 -12.27
C ASP A 305 6.73 3.16 -12.80
N PHE A 306 7.76 3.83 -13.29
CA PHE A 306 7.67 5.20 -13.76
C PHE A 306 6.68 5.34 -14.94
N GLY A 307 5.64 6.20 -14.75
CA GLY A 307 4.65 6.50 -15.79
C GLY A 307 3.37 5.65 -15.73
N THR A 308 3.24 4.73 -14.79
CA THR A 308 2.02 3.93 -14.59
C THR A 308 1.03 4.56 -13.63
N GLY A 309 1.46 5.58 -12.86
CA GLY A 309 0.67 6.32 -11.88
C GLY A 309 0.38 7.77 -12.29
N TYR A 310 -0.04 8.59 -11.35
CA TYR A 310 -0.32 10.03 -11.52
C TYR A 310 0.98 10.85 -11.66
N SER A 311 1.71 10.63 -12.75
CA SER A 311 2.93 11.40 -13.07
C SER A 311 2.58 12.83 -13.40
N ASN A 312 2.58 13.72 -12.40
CA ASN A 312 2.67 15.13 -12.66
C ASN A 312 4.14 15.46 -12.99
N LEU A 313 4.43 15.57 -14.30
CA LEU A 313 5.78 15.86 -14.86
C LEU A 313 6.49 17.06 -14.19
N GLU A 314 5.75 17.97 -13.58
CA GLU A 314 6.29 19.11 -12.83
C GLU A 314 7.07 18.72 -11.55
N ASN A 315 6.78 17.56 -10.95
CA ASN A 315 7.50 17.09 -9.76
C ASN A 315 8.83 16.41 -10.08
N ILE A 316 9.01 15.94 -11.30
CA ILE A 316 10.21 15.23 -11.78
C ILE A 316 11.44 16.14 -11.88
N GLY A 317 11.25 17.39 -12.29
CA GLY A 317 12.32 18.39 -12.32
C GLY A 317 12.98 18.62 -10.96
N LYS A 318 12.25 18.37 -9.88
CA LYS A 318 12.73 18.49 -8.49
C LYS A 318 13.44 17.22 -7.97
N CYS A 319 13.25 16.07 -8.63
CA CYS A 319 13.94 14.81 -8.30
C CYS A 319 15.22 14.59 -9.13
N ARG A 320 15.35 15.20 -10.32
CA ARG A 320 16.55 15.10 -11.17
C ARG A 320 17.79 15.85 -10.66
N SER A 321 17.64 16.74 -9.70
CA SER A 321 18.73 17.49 -9.07
C SER A 321 19.23 16.85 -7.76
N MET A 322 18.88 15.62 -7.52
CA MET A 322 19.40 14.73 -6.48
C MET A 322 20.10 13.54 -7.14
#